data_d261352a37b80f07bbfa39123a9c1dac
#
_entry.id   d261352a37b80f07bbfa39123a9c1dac
#
_cell.length_a   1.000
_cell.length_b   1.000
_cell.length_c   1.000
_cell.angle_alpha   90.00
_cell.angle_beta   90.00
_cell.angle_gamma   90.00
#
_symmetry.space_group_name_H-M   'P 1'
#
loop_
_entity.id
_entity.type
_entity.pdbx_description
1 polymer ?
#
loop_
_entity_poly.entity_id
_entity_poly.type
_entity_poly.pdbx_seq_one_letter_code
_entity_poly.pdbx_strand_id
1 'polypeptide(L)'
;DFHTHHLDAPAGSAIVNLPLEILSGATPFAPLPDARYSVGVHPWWSSLPPAELAQLQQQLLLWAARDEVVALGECGFDRLRGDWAVQEQLFPLHVRLSEAYSKPLILHCVRAFDRLLALRKHYRPTQRWVIHGFRGRPALARQLLQADFDLSFGEHYNAESYALTPPSRRHIESDEGRLPIALLSTPTIERPEGFNEKV
;
A
#
# COMPACT_ATOMS: atom_id res chain seq x y z
N ASP A 1 11.79 -2.85 -4.65
CA ASP A 1 10.50 -3.34 -4.20
C ASP A 1 9.72 -2.21 -3.56
N PHE A 2 8.57 -1.86 -4.15
CA PHE A 2 7.81 -0.70 -3.68
C PHE A 2 7.00 -0.99 -2.40
N HIS A 3 6.61 -2.24 -2.19
CA HIS A 3 5.84 -2.66 -1.02
C HIS A 3 6.03 -4.15 -0.73
N THR A 4 6.36 -4.49 0.51
CA THR A 4 6.49 -5.87 0.97
C THR A 4 6.20 -6.01 2.45
N HIS A 5 5.73 -7.20 2.86
CA HIS A 5 5.57 -7.58 4.27
C HIS A 5 6.77 -8.36 4.83
N HIS A 6 7.81 -8.58 4.02
CA HIS A 6 9.00 -9.33 4.42
C HIS A 6 9.95 -8.49 5.26
N LEU A 7 9.92 -8.67 6.59
CA LEU A 7 10.79 -7.97 7.54
C LEU A 7 12.29 -8.31 7.35
N ASP A 8 12.59 -9.40 6.68
CA ASP A 8 13.94 -9.87 6.34
C ASP A 8 14.45 -9.34 4.99
N ALA A 9 13.71 -8.43 4.34
CA ALA A 9 14.18 -7.80 3.11
C ALA A 9 15.48 -7.04 3.35
N PRO A 10 16.48 -7.16 2.44
CA PRO A 10 17.75 -6.45 2.57
C PRO A 10 17.53 -4.94 2.69
N ALA A 11 18.25 -4.29 3.60
CA ALA A 11 18.12 -2.85 3.83
C ALA A 11 18.26 -2.05 2.52
N GLY A 12 17.37 -1.09 2.31
CA GLY A 12 17.32 -0.25 1.11
C GLY A 12 16.75 -0.91 -0.16
N SER A 13 16.52 -2.23 -0.17
CA SER A 13 15.99 -2.95 -1.34
C SER A 13 14.46 -2.83 -1.50
N ALA A 14 13.76 -2.57 -0.41
CA ALA A 14 12.30 -2.52 -0.36
C ALA A 14 11.78 -1.42 0.57
N ILE A 15 10.50 -1.07 0.42
CA ILE A 15 9.71 -0.41 1.46
C ILE A 15 8.96 -1.50 2.21
N VAL A 16 9.36 -1.74 3.46
CA VAL A 16 8.81 -2.80 4.30
C VAL A 16 7.63 -2.27 5.10
N ASN A 17 6.47 -2.87 4.93
CA ASN A 17 5.28 -2.51 5.71
C ASN A 17 5.35 -3.10 7.11
N LEU A 18 5.29 -2.25 8.14
CA LEU A 18 5.35 -2.70 9.52
C LEU A 18 4.03 -3.35 9.96
N PRO A 19 4.07 -4.57 10.51
CA PRO A 19 2.87 -5.28 10.95
C PRO A 19 2.28 -4.69 12.23
N LEU A 20 1.06 -5.12 12.55
CA LEU A 20 0.28 -4.65 13.70
C LEU A 20 1.07 -4.71 15.02
N GLU A 21 1.77 -5.80 15.26
CA GLU A 21 2.47 -6.07 16.52
C GLU A 21 3.62 -5.07 16.76
N ILE A 22 4.26 -4.63 15.69
CA ILE A 22 5.32 -3.60 15.74
C ILE A 22 4.67 -2.22 15.86
N LEU A 23 3.68 -1.91 15.02
CA LEU A 23 3.01 -0.62 15.06
C LEU A 23 2.34 -0.34 16.41
N SER A 24 1.71 -1.36 17.02
CA SER A 24 1.07 -1.23 18.34
C SER A 24 2.07 -1.13 19.50
N GLY A 25 3.33 -1.48 19.28
CA GLY A 25 4.35 -1.58 20.31
C GLY A 25 4.32 -2.90 21.11
N ALA A 26 3.49 -3.87 20.70
CA ALA A 26 3.44 -5.18 21.34
C ALA A 26 4.74 -5.97 21.14
N THR A 27 5.41 -5.76 20.01
CA THR A 27 6.73 -6.34 19.72
C THR A 27 7.76 -5.23 19.63
N PRO A 28 8.86 -5.27 20.42
CA PRO A 28 9.97 -4.34 20.28
C PRO A 28 10.57 -4.41 18.87
N PHE A 29 10.83 -3.26 18.30
CA PHE A 29 11.41 -3.17 16.96
C PHE A 29 12.44 -2.04 16.89
N ALA A 30 13.62 -2.38 16.39
CA ALA A 30 14.68 -1.44 16.08
C ALA A 30 14.86 -1.39 14.56
N PRO A 31 14.59 -0.26 13.91
CA PRO A 31 14.84 -0.11 12.48
C PRO A 31 16.29 -0.39 12.12
N LEU A 32 16.50 -1.09 11.01
CA LEU A 32 17.83 -1.33 10.47
C LEU A 32 18.37 -0.05 9.81
N PRO A 33 19.68 0.21 9.86
CA PRO A 33 20.31 1.28 9.10
C PRO A 33 19.96 1.15 7.61
N ASP A 34 19.66 2.27 6.96
CA ASP A 34 19.31 2.38 5.54
C ASP A 34 18.04 1.63 5.10
N ALA A 35 17.33 0.97 6.01
CA ALA A 35 16.04 0.37 5.70
C ALA A 35 14.95 1.44 5.54
N ARG A 36 13.94 1.12 4.74
CA ARG A 36 12.80 2.00 4.47
C ARG A 36 11.52 1.28 4.86
N TYR A 37 10.65 2.00 5.56
CA TYR A 37 9.41 1.42 6.08
C TYR A 37 8.19 2.20 5.62
N SER A 38 7.05 1.50 5.59
CA SER A 38 5.72 2.12 5.57
C SER A 38 4.94 1.74 6.82
N VAL A 39 4.09 2.66 7.28
CA VAL A 39 3.23 2.46 8.45
C VAL A 39 1.83 2.98 8.18
N GLY A 40 0.82 2.22 8.59
CA GLY A 40 -0.59 2.61 8.46
C GLY A 40 -1.48 1.73 9.29
N VAL A 41 -2.72 2.17 9.52
CA VAL A 41 -3.75 1.31 10.11
C VAL A 41 -4.46 0.61 8.97
N HIS A 42 -4.12 -0.67 8.78
CA HIS A 42 -4.67 -1.50 7.72
C HIS A 42 -6.21 -1.64 7.86
N PRO A 43 -6.99 -1.64 6.76
CA PRO A 43 -8.44 -1.76 6.81
C PRO A 43 -8.96 -2.96 7.60
N TRP A 44 -8.25 -4.06 7.62
CA TRP A 44 -8.64 -5.27 8.38
C TRP A 44 -8.57 -5.07 9.90
N TRP A 45 -7.75 -4.14 10.37
CA TRP A 45 -7.63 -3.82 11.79
C TRP A 45 -8.76 -2.91 12.31
N SER A 46 -9.62 -2.42 11.41
CA SER A 46 -10.77 -1.57 11.76
C SER A 46 -11.81 -2.26 12.66
N SER A 47 -11.76 -3.58 12.79
CA SER A 47 -12.59 -4.36 13.73
C SER A 47 -11.99 -4.54 15.13
N LEU A 48 -10.81 -3.98 15.38
CA LEU A 48 -10.21 -3.99 16.72
C LEU A 48 -11.03 -3.16 17.72
N PRO A 49 -10.93 -3.47 19.04
CA PRO A 49 -11.57 -2.66 20.06
C PRO A 49 -11.22 -1.18 19.97
N PRO A 50 -12.15 -0.26 20.28
CA PRO A 50 -11.91 1.19 20.14
C PRO A 50 -10.68 1.71 20.89
N ALA A 51 -10.35 1.14 22.04
CA ALA A 51 -9.16 1.50 22.82
C ALA A 51 -7.87 1.13 22.08
N GLU A 52 -7.83 -0.04 21.45
CA GLU A 52 -6.69 -0.50 20.66
C GLU A 52 -6.53 0.35 19.39
N LEU A 53 -7.63 0.69 18.71
CA LEU A 53 -7.61 1.59 17.57
C LEU A 53 -7.10 2.99 17.94
N ALA A 54 -7.52 3.53 19.09
CA ALA A 54 -7.03 4.80 19.59
C ALA A 54 -5.51 4.75 19.87
N GLN A 55 -5.02 3.66 20.46
CA GLN A 55 -3.60 3.44 20.68
C GLN A 55 -2.84 3.35 19.35
N LEU A 56 -3.35 2.59 18.37
CA LEU A 56 -2.73 2.49 17.05
C LEU A 56 -2.63 3.84 16.34
N GLN A 57 -3.66 4.68 16.44
CA GLN A 57 -3.64 6.02 15.87
C GLN A 57 -2.56 6.89 16.54
N GLN A 58 -2.37 6.79 17.86
CA GLN A 58 -1.30 7.49 18.55
C GLN A 58 0.09 6.99 18.14
N GLN A 59 0.27 5.69 18.01
CA GLN A 59 1.52 5.10 17.53
C GLN A 59 1.80 5.51 16.08
N LEU A 60 0.78 5.53 15.22
CA LEU A 60 0.92 5.98 13.84
C LEU A 60 1.45 7.42 13.76
N LEU A 61 1.00 8.33 14.65
CA LEU A 61 1.52 9.71 14.72
C LEU A 61 3.03 9.73 15.01
N LEU A 62 3.48 8.88 15.96
CA LEU A 62 4.90 8.80 16.35
C LEU A 62 5.75 8.21 15.22
N TRP A 63 5.27 7.14 14.59
CA TRP A 63 5.97 6.49 13.50
C TRP A 63 6.02 7.34 12.23
N ALA A 64 4.94 8.04 11.90
CA ALA A 64 4.86 8.88 10.70
C ALA A 64 5.90 9.99 10.65
N ALA A 65 6.36 10.46 11.82
CA ALA A 65 7.36 11.51 11.94
C ALA A 65 8.82 11.04 11.74
N ARG A 66 9.07 9.71 11.71
CA ARG A 66 10.42 9.15 11.65
C ARG A 66 10.95 9.17 10.21
N ASP A 67 12.25 9.42 10.05
CA ASP A 67 12.90 9.55 8.73
C ASP A 67 12.94 8.23 7.95
N GLU A 68 13.12 7.09 8.65
CA GLU A 68 13.10 5.76 8.02
C GLU A 68 11.71 5.33 7.52
N VAL A 69 10.64 5.99 7.94
CA VAL A 69 9.29 5.81 7.40
C VAL A 69 9.16 6.70 6.16
N VAL A 70 9.16 6.10 4.99
CA VAL A 70 9.17 6.81 3.70
C VAL A 70 7.80 6.87 3.01
N ALA A 71 6.82 6.10 3.51
CA ALA A 71 5.44 6.08 3.02
C ALA A 71 4.47 5.83 4.17
N LEU A 72 3.21 6.24 4.00
CA LEU A 72 2.13 5.91 4.92
C LEU A 72 1.21 4.86 4.28
N GLY A 73 0.96 3.81 4.99
CA GLY A 73 0.19 2.63 4.53
C GLY A 73 0.81 1.33 5.07
N GLU A 74 0.14 0.19 4.89
CA GLU A 74 -1.12 0.14 4.14
C GLU A 74 -2.25 0.83 4.89
N CYS A 75 -3.05 1.55 4.13
CA CYS A 75 -4.29 2.14 4.60
C CYS A 75 -5.30 2.13 3.45
N GLY A 76 -6.54 2.42 3.70
CA GLY A 76 -7.54 2.48 2.63
C GLY A 76 -8.81 1.71 2.95
N PHE A 77 -9.31 0.92 1.98
CA PHE A 77 -10.66 0.36 2.08
C PHE A 77 -10.74 -1.08 1.60
N ASP A 78 -11.43 -1.90 2.40
CA ASP A 78 -11.82 -3.25 2.04
C ASP A 78 -13.31 -3.45 2.33
N ARG A 79 -14.14 -3.63 1.29
CA ARG A 79 -15.59 -3.91 1.46
C ARG A 79 -15.89 -5.34 1.90
N LEU A 80 -14.92 -6.21 1.92
CA LEU A 80 -15.09 -7.62 2.30
C LEU A 80 -14.64 -7.91 3.72
N ARG A 81 -13.81 -7.03 4.32
CA ARG A 81 -13.21 -7.26 5.64
C ARG A 81 -13.16 -5.96 6.45
N GLY A 82 -13.17 -6.12 7.77
CA GLY A 82 -13.14 -5.01 8.70
C GLY A 82 -14.47 -4.28 8.84
N ASP A 83 -14.47 -3.21 9.63
CA ASP A 83 -15.61 -2.33 9.81
C ASP A 83 -15.51 -1.13 8.86
N TRP A 84 -16.43 -1.03 7.91
CA TRP A 84 -16.44 0.01 6.90
C TRP A 84 -16.53 1.42 7.50
N ALA A 85 -17.37 1.63 8.51
CA ALA A 85 -17.54 2.95 9.12
C ALA A 85 -16.25 3.39 9.82
N VAL A 86 -15.54 2.46 10.44
CA VAL A 86 -14.24 2.72 11.07
C VAL A 86 -13.16 2.99 10.02
N GLN A 87 -13.13 2.25 8.90
CA GLN A 87 -12.22 2.55 7.77
C GLN A 87 -12.41 3.99 7.27
N GLU A 88 -13.67 4.42 7.11
CA GLU A 88 -14.02 5.80 6.72
C GLU A 88 -13.52 6.85 7.74
N GLN A 89 -13.52 6.53 9.03
CA GLN A 89 -13.03 7.42 10.08
C GLN A 89 -11.50 7.47 10.16
N LEU A 90 -10.81 6.38 9.84
CA LEU A 90 -9.34 6.27 9.90
C LEU A 90 -8.65 6.90 8.71
N PHE A 91 -9.24 6.82 7.52
CA PHE A 91 -8.60 7.27 6.28
C PHE A 91 -8.18 8.76 6.28
N PRO A 92 -8.99 9.71 6.79
CA PRO A 92 -8.58 11.11 6.88
C PRO A 92 -7.31 11.38 7.69
N LEU A 93 -7.01 10.57 8.69
CA LEU A 93 -5.77 10.67 9.46
C LEU A 93 -4.56 10.40 8.57
N HIS A 94 -4.59 9.32 7.77
CA HIS A 94 -3.50 8.98 6.85
C HIS A 94 -3.29 10.09 5.81
N VAL A 95 -4.37 10.65 5.26
CA VAL A 95 -4.27 11.77 4.31
C VAL A 95 -3.57 12.97 4.96
N ARG A 96 -3.98 13.37 6.17
CA ARG A 96 -3.35 14.50 6.89
C ARG A 96 -1.88 14.25 7.18
N LEU A 97 -1.52 13.05 7.61
CA LEU A 97 -0.13 12.69 7.89
C LEU A 97 0.72 12.66 6.62
N SER A 98 0.17 12.12 5.52
CA SER A 98 0.81 12.10 4.21
C SER A 98 1.21 13.51 3.76
N GLU A 99 0.28 14.46 3.83
CA GLU A 99 0.53 15.85 3.47
C GLU A 99 1.52 16.53 4.46
N ALA A 100 1.33 16.32 5.77
CA ALA A 100 2.17 16.95 6.79
C ALA A 100 3.65 16.53 6.73
N TYR A 101 3.91 15.26 6.44
CA TYR A 101 5.27 14.70 6.36
C TYR A 101 5.77 14.53 4.93
N SER A 102 5.02 14.96 3.92
CA SER A 102 5.37 14.84 2.49
C SER A 102 5.68 13.40 2.08
N LYS A 103 4.90 12.44 2.56
CA LYS A 103 5.06 11.00 2.31
C LYS A 103 3.92 10.46 1.47
N PRO A 104 4.17 9.62 0.43
CA PRO A 104 3.11 9.03 -0.37
C PRO A 104 2.23 8.09 0.48
N LEU A 105 0.99 7.85 0.01
CA LEU A 105 0.11 6.81 0.54
C LEU A 105 0.25 5.52 -0.26
N ILE A 106 0.40 4.39 0.46
CA ILE A 106 0.24 3.03 -0.07
C ILE A 106 -1.17 2.56 0.28
N LEU A 107 -2.01 2.36 -0.75
CA LEU A 107 -3.44 2.19 -0.59
C LEU A 107 -3.87 0.75 -0.85
N HIS A 108 -4.42 0.12 0.17
CA HIS A 108 -5.22 -1.08 0.06
C HIS A 108 -6.60 -0.76 -0.52
N CYS A 109 -7.02 -1.48 -1.55
CA CYS A 109 -8.31 -1.23 -2.18
C CYS A 109 -8.99 -2.52 -2.66
N VAL A 110 -9.95 -3.02 -1.90
CA VAL A 110 -10.78 -4.16 -2.28
C VAL A 110 -12.23 -3.71 -2.50
N ARG A 111 -12.68 -3.75 -3.76
CA ARG A 111 -14.03 -3.36 -4.20
C ARG A 111 -14.46 -1.95 -3.80
N ALA A 112 -13.53 -1.02 -3.59
CA ALA A 112 -13.78 0.33 -3.08
C ALA A 112 -13.15 1.44 -3.94
N PHE A 113 -12.85 1.17 -5.22
CA PHE A 113 -12.23 2.15 -6.12
C PHE A 113 -13.07 3.41 -6.32
N ASP A 114 -14.41 3.27 -6.37
CA ASP A 114 -15.35 4.37 -6.42
C ASP A 114 -15.17 5.34 -5.23
N ARG A 115 -14.95 4.78 -4.04
CA ARG A 115 -14.72 5.57 -2.83
C ARG A 115 -13.39 6.30 -2.87
N LEU A 116 -12.31 5.62 -3.26
CA LEU A 116 -10.99 6.26 -3.41
C LEU A 116 -11.01 7.39 -4.45
N LEU A 117 -11.67 7.18 -5.59
CA LEU A 117 -11.84 8.22 -6.62
C LEU A 117 -12.56 9.46 -6.07
N ALA A 118 -13.66 9.27 -5.31
CA ALA A 118 -14.38 10.36 -4.68
C ALA A 118 -13.51 11.12 -3.65
N LEU A 119 -12.76 10.39 -2.84
CA LEU A 119 -11.87 10.98 -1.83
C LEU A 119 -10.68 11.71 -2.46
N ARG A 120 -10.07 11.17 -3.52
CA ARG A 120 -9.01 11.85 -4.26
C ARG A 120 -9.49 13.20 -4.79
N LYS A 121 -10.67 13.23 -5.38
CA LYS A 121 -11.31 14.47 -5.85
C LYS A 121 -11.62 15.44 -4.70
N HIS A 122 -12.04 14.94 -3.55
CA HIS A 122 -12.38 15.73 -2.36
C HIS A 122 -11.15 16.37 -1.73
N TYR A 123 -10.11 15.56 -1.43
CA TYR A 123 -8.91 16.01 -0.73
C TYR A 123 -7.94 16.79 -1.63
N ARG A 124 -7.89 16.48 -2.93
CA ARG A 124 -6.93 17.07 -3.88
C ARG A 124 -5.50 17.05 -3.32
N PRO A 125 -5.00 15.88 -2.89
CA PRO A 125 -3.73 15.79 -2.20
C PRO A 125 -2.57 16.18 -3.11
N THR A 126 -1.50 16.73 -2.50
CA THR A 126 -0.24 17.01 -3.18
C THR A 126 0.66 15.79 -3.24
N GLN A 127 0.48 14.88 -2.27
CA GLN A 127 1.24 13.64 -2.22
C GLN A 127 0.69 12.56 -3.14
N ARG A 128 1.57 11.65 -3.55
CA ARG A 128 1.18 10.51 -4.39
C ARG A 128 0.30 9.53 -3.61
N TRP A 129 -0.73 9.05 -4.27
CA TRP A 129 -1.58 7.97 -3.81
C TRP A 129 -1.35 6.76 -4.70
N VAL A 130 -0.76 5.71 -4.15
CA VAL A 130 -0.36 4.51 -4.90
C VAL A 130 -1.27 3.35 -4.49
N ILE A 131 -2.02 2.82 -5.44
CA ILE A 131 -2.81 1.61 -5.20
C ILE A 131 -1.89 0.41 -5.32
N HIS A 132 -1.67 -0.30 -4.20
CA HIS A 132 -0.87 -1.50 -4.19
C HIS A 132 -1.67 -2.71 -4.67
N GLY A 133 -0.98 -3.80 -5.05
CA GLY A 133 -1.60 -5.05 -5.48
C GLY A 133 -2.57 -4.91 -6.65
N PHE A 134 -2.36 -3.95 -7.56
CA PHE A 134 -3.34 -3.65 -8.59
C PHE A 134 -3.48 -4.78 -9.62
N ARG A 135 -4.69 -5.36 -9.71
CA ARG A 135 -5.05 -6.45 -10.63
C ARG A 135 -6.20 -6.07 -11.59
N GLY A 136 -6.63 -4.80 -11.54
CA GLY A 136 -7.79 -4.31 -12.29
C GLY A 136 -7.59 -4.34 -13.80
N ARG A 137 -8.72 -4.35 -14.52
CA ARG A 137 -8.75 -4.30 -15.99
C ARG A 137 -8.29 -2.93 -16.51
N PRO A 138 -7.87 -2.83 -17.79
CA PRO A 138 -7.35 -1.60 -18.39
C PRO A 138 -8.28 -0.38 -18.28
N ALA A 139 -9.58 -0.58 -18.35
CA ALA A 139 -10.56 0.52 -18.18
C ALA A 139 -10.46 1.18 -16.80
N LEU A 140 -10.33 0.36 -15.73
CA LEU A 140 -10.15 0.86 -14.38
C LEU A 140 -8.77 1.51 -14.20
N ALA A 141 -7.72 0.91 -14.77
CA ALA A 141 -6.38 1.49 -14.73
C ALA A 141 -6.35 2.89 -15.36
N ARG A 142 -6.96 3.06 -16.54
CA ARG A 142 -7.08 4.39 -17.18
C ARG A 142 -7.82 5.39 -16.31
N GLN A 143 -8.95 4.98 -15.71
CA GLN A 143 -9.73 5.84 -14.82
C GLN A 143 -8.92 6.31 -13.60
N LEU A 144 -8.18 5.40 -12.97
CA LEU A 144 -7.35 5.72 -11.81
C LEU A 144 -6.17 6.63 -12.20
N LEU A 145 -5.51 6.35 -13.31
CA LEU A 145 -4.44 7.21 -13.83
C LEU A 145 -4.96 8.61 -14.19
N GLN A 146 -6.15 8.74 -14.78
CA GLN A 146 -6.78 10.05 -15.05
C GLN A 146 -7.12 10.80 -13.76
N ALA A 147 -7.42 10.08 -12.68
CA ALA A 147 -7.65 10.65 -11.35
C ALA A 147 -6.35 10.84 -10.54
N ASP A 148 -5.20 10.72 -11.18
CA ASP A 148 -3.89 10.97 -10.61
C ASP A 148 -3.45 9.98 -9.51
N PHE A 149 -3.86 8.70 -9.61
CA PHE A 149 -3.30 7.61 -8.82
C PHE A 149 -2.09 7.00 -9.53
N ASP A 150 -1.12 6.53 -8.76
CA ASP A 150 -0.11 5.60 -9.23
C ASP A 150 -0.58 4.16 -8.98
N LEU A 151 -0.02 3.20 -9.72
CA LEU A 151 -0.37 1.79 -9.61
C LEU A 151 0.86 0.95 -9.30
N SER A 152 0.74 0.06 -8.32
CA SER A 152 1.78 -0.92 -7.99
C SER A 152 1.30 -2.33 -8.34
N PHE A 153 2.18 -3.11 -8.95
CA PHE A 153 1.89 -4.38 -9.56
C PHE A 153 2.69 -5.50 -8.90
N GLY A 154 2.00 -6.46 -8.34
CA GLY A 154 2.56 -7.68 -7.77
C GLY A 154 2.47 -8.86 -8.73
N GLU A 155 2.51 -10.08 -8.18
CA GLU A 155 2.62 -11.33 -8.95
C GLU A 155 1.47 -11.57 -9.96
N HIS A 156 0.25 -11.16 -9.62
CA HIS A 156 -0.98 -11.48 -10.37
C HIS A 156 -1.56 -10.29 -11.13
N TYR A 157 -0.73 -9.43 -11.69
CA TYR A 157 -1.21 -8.25 -12.37
C TYR A 157 -1.81 -8.54 -13.75
N ASN A 158 -2.69 -7.64 -14.22
CA ASN A 158 -3.19 -7.63 -15.58
C ASN A 158 -2.13 -7.01 -16.51
N ALA A 159 -1.61 -7.78 -17.48
CA ALA A 159 -0.51 -7.37 -18.36
C ALA A 159 -0.83 -6.14 -19.22
N GLU A 160 -2.08 -5.99 -19.68
CA GLU A 160 -2.50 -4.81 -20.45
C GLU A 160 -2.55 -3.56 -19.57
N SER A 161 -3.06 -3.70 -18.32
CA SER A 161 -3.06 -2.61 -17.34
C SER A 161 -1.65 -2.18 -16.96
N TYR A 162 -0.73 -3.13 -16.81
CA TYR A 162 0.69 -2.86 -16.60
C TYR A 162 1.30 -2.10 -17.77
N ALA A 163 1.10 -2.58 -19.01
CA ALA A 163 1.69 -1.98 -20.21
C ALA A 163 1.19 -0.55 -20.45
N LEU A 164 -0.09 -0.26 -20.18
CA LEU A 164 -0.66 1.09 -20.36
C LEU A 164 -0.27 2.09 -19.27
N THR A 165 0.22 1.61 -18.12
CA THR A 165 0.62 2.48 -17.01
C THR A 165 1.97 3.12 -17.31
N PRO A 166 2.09 4.47 -17.31
CA PRO A 166 3.34 5.14 -17.57
C PRO A 166 4.45 4.70 -16.57
N PRO A 167 5.71 4.55 -17.02
CA PRO A 167 6.82 4.13 -16.15
C PRO A 167 6.98 5.00 -14.89
N SER A 168 6.72 6.31 -14.98
CA SER A 168 6.81 7.25 -13.86
C SER A 168 5.71 7.09 -12.81
N ARG A 169 4.70 6.27 -13.10
CA ARG A 169 3.52 6.04 -12.24
C ARG A 169 3.29 4.56 -11.97
N ARG A 170 4.23 3.72 -12.41
CA ARG A 170 4.19 2.28 -12.30
C ARG A 170 5.22 1.80 -11.31
N HIS A 171 4.77 1.09 -10.31
CA HIS A 171 5.59 0.49 -9.28
C HIS A 171 5.50 -1.04 -9.34
N ILE A 172 6.50 -1.71 -8.82
CA ILE A 172 6.56 -3.17 -8.73
C ILE A 172 6.74 -3.56 -7.28
N GLU A 173 6.00 -4.57 -6.85
CA GLU A 173 6.00 -5.01 -5.46
C GLU A 173 5.97 -6.53 -5.35
N SER A 174 6.49 -7.04 -4.24
CA SER A 174 6.35 -8.46 -3.89
C SER A 174 5.12 -8.71 -3.00
N ASP A 175 4.68 -7.71 -2.22
CA ASP A 175 3.60 -7.85 -1.23
C ASP A 175 3.92 -9.00 -0.23
N GLU A 176 3.11 -10.05 -0.19
CA GLU A 176 3.38 -11.31 0.54
C GLU A 176 4.09 -12.37 -0.34
N GLY A 177 4.21 -12.10 -1.64
CA GLY A 177 4.84 -13.00 -2.61
C GLY A 177 6.36 -13.08 -2.46
N ARG A 178 6.96 -14.20 -2.88
CA ARG A 178 8.40 -14.43 -2.80
C ARG A 178 9.11 -14.45 -4.14
N LEU A 179 8.42 -14.09 -5.22
CA LEU A 179 9.05 -13.97 -6.52
C LEU A 179 10.03 -12.78 -6.54
N PRO A 180 11.22 -12.95 -7.10
CA PRO A 180 12.16 -11.86 -7.29
C PRO A 180 11.54 -10.70 -8.09
N ILE A 181 11.73 -9.47 -7.66
CA ILE A 181 11.23 -8.26 -8.31
C ILE A 181 11.61 -8.19 -9.80
N ALA A 182 12.81 -8.66 -10.16
CA ALA A 182 13.25 -8.71 -11.55
C ALA A 182 12.32 -9.56 -12.44
N LEU A 183 11.72 -10.63 -11.91
CA LEU A 183 10.76 -11.46 -12.64
C LEU A 183 9.38 -10.80 -12.72
N LEU A 184 9.00 -9.98 -11.74
CA LEU A 184 7.73 -9.26 -11.75
C LEU A 184 7.73 -8.10 -12.74
N SER A 185 8.88 -7.50 -13.00
CA SER A 185 9.03 -6.41 -13.97
C SER A 185 9.08 -6.85 -15.43
N THR A 186 9.21 -8.15 -15.69
CA THR A 186 9.22 -8.71 -17.05
C THR A 186 7.79 -8.96 -17.53
N PRO A 187 7.39 -8.50 -18.75
CA PRO A 187 6.09 -8.80 -19.29
C PRO A 187 5.81 -10.32 -19.33
N THR A 188 4.56 -10.70 -19.06
CA THR A 188 4.10 -12.10 -18.92
C THR A 188 4.47 -13.02 -20.10
N ILE A 189 4.77 -12.46 -21.27
CA ILE A 189 5.15 -13.18 -22.50
C ILE A 189 6.51 -13.91 -22.33
N GLU A 190 7.37 -13.48 -21.39
CA GLU A 190 8.71 -14.05 -21.16
C GLU A 190 8.80 -14.84 -19.84
N ARG A 191 7.71 -15.05 -19.12
CA ARG A 191 7.75 -15.84 -17.89
C ARG A 191 7.91 -17.33 -18.25
N PRO A 192 8.78 -18.08 -17.55
CA PRO A 192 8.94 -19.51 -17.81
C PRO A 192 7.60 -20.26 -17.69
N GLU A 193 7.30 -21.14 -18.63
CA GLU A 193 6.15 -22.04 -18.55
C GLU A 193 6.28 -22.89 -17.27
N GLY A 194 5.30 -22.80 -16.38
CA GLY A 194 5.27 -23.55 -15.11
C GLY A 194 4.65 -22.81 -13.94
N PHE A 195 4.46 -21.48 -14.05
CA PHE A 195 3.68 -20.72 -13.06
C PHE A 195 2.19 -20.78 -13.42
N ASN A 196 1.62 -21.98 -13.32
CA ASN A 196 0.18 -22.17 -13.56
C ASN A 196 -0.61 -21.87 -12.29
N GLU A 197 -1.63 -21.05 -12.53
CA GLU A 197 -2.79 -20.81 -11.71
C GLU A 197 -3.25 -22.09 -10.99
N LYS A 198 -3.14 -22.10 -9.68
CA LYS A 198 -4.04 -22.89 -8.84
C LYS A 198 -4.65 -21.96 -7.81
N VAL A 199 -5.90 -21.59 -8.15
CA VAL A 199 -7.04 -21.09 -7.39
C VAL A 199 -6.94 -19.70 -6.83
#